data_d92131655c65914e7e0f71f832fefa38
#
_entry.id   d92131655c65914e7e0f71f832fefa38
#
_cell.length_a   1.000
_cell.length_b   1.000
_cell.length_c   1.000
_cell.angle_alpha   90.00
_cell.angle_beta   90.00
_cell.angle_gamma   90.00
#
_symmetry.space_group_name_H-M   'P 1'
#
loop_
_entity.id
_entity.type
_entity.pdbx_description
1 polymer ?
#
loop_
_entity_poly.entity_id
_entity_poly.type
_entity_poly.pdbx_seq_one_letter_code
_entity_poly.pdbx_strand_id
1 'polypeptide(L)'
;IKPGVETRELDRYAEKRSLELGAIPAFKGYNGYPASLCISINEEIVHGIPSDRRLKEGDLVSLDFGVVYGGFYGDAAITVPVGEISEEARRLMEVAEKSFYRGLEQLKEGNHLSDISAAIQAEVEKAGFSVIRDFVGHGIGRELHEGPQIPNFGQPGHGPKLKKGMTLAIEPMIAAGHYEVVILSDDWTAVTRDGSLTAHFEHSVALTESGVEILTADDKDWRP
;
A
#
# COMPACT_ATOMS: atom_id res chain seq x y z
N ILE A 1 9.23 15.17 -2.11
CA ILE A 1 8.16 15.58 -1.19
C ILE A 1 8.70 16.69 -0.29
N LYS A 2 8.01 17.83 -0.23
CA LYS A 2 8.33 18.97 0.65
C LYS A 2 7.11 19.89 0.78
N PRO A 3 7.03 20.74 1.82
CA PRO A 3 5.94 21.69 1.97
C PRO A 3 5.78 22.59 0.74
N GLY A 4 4.53 22.89 0.36
CA GLY A 4 4.15 23.74 -0.75
C GLY A 4 4.03 23.06 -2.11
N VAL A 5 4.49 21.83 -2.28
CA VAL A 5 4.29 21.05 -3.52
C VAL A 5 2.81 20.71 -3.68
N GLU A 6 2.25 20.91 -4.86
CA GLU A 6 0.89 20.47 -5.19
C GLU A 6 0.88 18.96 -5.46
N THR A 7 -0.16 18.26 -4.99
CA THR A 7 -0.26 16.81 -5.20
C THR A 7 -0.34 16.46 -6.70
N ARG A 8 -0.97 17.29 -7.52
CA ARG A 8 -0.98 17.12 -8.99
C ARG A 8 0.40 17.22 -9.65
N GLU A 9 1.38 17.90 -9.03
CA GLU A 9 2.75 17.94 -9.56
C GLU A 9 3.43 16.59 -9.40
N LEU A 10 3.16 15.88 -8.29
CA LEU A 10 3.66 14.54 -8.03
C LEU A 10 3.06 13.52 -8.99
N ASP A 11 1.75 13.60 -9.24
CA ASP A 11 1.06 12.77 -10.23
C ASP A 11 1.66 12.91 -11.63
N ARG A 12 1.82 14.16 -12.11
CA ARG A 12 2.44 14.44 -13.40
C ARG A 12 3.89 13.94 -13.48
N TYR A 13 4.63 14.06 -12.39
CA TYR A 13 6.01 13.55 -12.32
C TYR A 13 6.03 12.04 -12.44
N ALA A 14 5.19 11.32 -11.68
CA ALA A 14 5.09 9.87 -11.71
C ALA A 14 4.69 9.37 -13.11
N GLU A 15 3.63 9.95 -13.72
CA GLU A 15 3.21 9.62 -15.09
C GLU A 15 4.34 9.81 -16.10
N LYS A 16 4.96 10.98 -16.09
CA LYS A 16 6.06 11.28 -17.01
C LYS A 16 7.22 10.32 -16.83
N ARG A 17 7.62 10.07 -15.58
CA ARG A 17 8.78 9.23 -15.27
C ARG A 17 8.55 7.77 -15.65
N SER A 18 7.37 7.22 -15.42
CA SER A 18 7.04 5.85 -15.84
C SER A 18 7.07 5.70 -17.36
N LEU A 19 6.51 6.66 -18.09
CA LEU A 19 6.53 6.64 -19.56
C LEU A 19 7.97 6.75 -20.13
N GLU A 20 8.83 7.57 -19.54
CA GLU A 20 10.26 7.67 -19.89
C GLU A 20 11.00 6.34 -19.69
N LEU A 21 10.58 5.54 -18.71
CA LEU A 21 11.14 4.22 -18.41
C LEU A 21 10.48 3.09 -19.21
N GLY A 22 9.53 3.42 -20.08
CA GLY A 22 8.84 2.44 -20.95
C GLY A 22 7.71 1.68 -20.21
N ALA A 23 7.29 2.14 -19.03
CA ALA A 23 6.16 1.61 -18.30
C ALA A 23 4.91 2.49 -18.50
N ILE A 24 3.73 1.91 -18.33
CA ILE A 24 2.44 2.62 -18.45
C ILE A 24 1.83 2.70 -17.05
N PRO A 25 1.39 3.89 -16.57
CA PRO A 25 0.63 3.99 -15.31
C PRO A 25 -0.61 3.11 -15.34
N ALA A 26 -0.81 2.32 -14.29
CA ALA A 26 -1.87 1.32 -14.24
C ALA A 26 -3.22 1.87 -13.75
N PHE A 27 -3.20 2.92 -12.92
CA PHE A 27 -4.40 3.40 -12.26
C PHE A 27 -5.25 4.35 -13.11
N LYS A 28 -4.61 5.15 -13.98
CA LYS A 28 -5.33 6.15 -14.81
C LYS A 28 -6.32 5.48 -15.75
N GLY A 29 -7.60 5.72 -15.50
CA GLY A 29 -8.71 5.12 -16.24
C GLY A 29 -9.18 3.75 -15.70
N TYR A 30 -8.44 3.14 -14.77
CA TYR A 30 -8.86 1.88 -14.15
C TYR A 30 -10.13 2.12 -13.30
N ASN A 31 -11.21 1.43 -13.65
CA ASN A 31 -12.55 1.67 -13.06
C ASN A 31 -12.99 3.13 -13.05
N GLY A 32 -12.40 4.00 -13.89
CA GLY A 32 -12.70 5.43 -13.95
C GLY A 32 -11.83 6.31 -13.03
N TYR A 33 -10.81 5.77 -12.36
CA TYR A 33 -9.90 6.57 -11.54
C TYR A 33 -9.18 7.64 -12.41
N PRO A 34 -9.15 8.92 -12.00
CA PRO A 34 -8.79 10.02 -12.92
C PRO A 34 -7.29 10.29 -13.04
N ALA A 35 -6.45 9.71 -12.18
CA ALA A 35 -5.03 10.03 -12.05
C ALA A 35 -4.11 8.82 -12.21
N SER A 36 -2.82 9.05 -12.35
CA SER A 36 -1.80 8.00 -12.46
C SER A 36 -1.30 7.50 -11.10
N LEU A 37 -1.33 8.37 -10.08
CA LEU A 37 -0.84 8.15 -8.73
C LEU A 37 -1.98 8.39 -7.73
N CYS A 38 -2.17 7.50 -6.77
CA CYS A 38 -3.00 7.79 -5.60
C CYS A 38 -2.16 8.56 -4.57
N ILE A 39 -2.68 9.67 -4.05
CA ILE A 39 -2.01 10.50 -3.04
C ILE A 39 -2.97 10.75 -1.89
N SER A 40 -2.76 10.03 -0.81
CA SER A 40 -3.61 10.08 0.38
C SER A 40 -2.86 10.76 1.53
N ILE A 41 -3.48 11.74 2.19
CA ILE A 41 -2.81 12.63 3.14
C ILE A 41 -3.48 12.52 4.51
N ASN A 42 -2.69 12.24 5.56
CA ASN A 42 -3.10 12.18 6.96
C ASN A 42 -4.20 11.14 7.24
N GLU A 43 -5.46 11.56 7.37
CA GLU A 43 -6.64 10.71 7.57
C GLU A 43 -7.10 9.97 6.31
N GLU A 44 -6.59 10.32 5.15
CA GLU A 44 -6.87 9.62 3.89
C GLU A 44 -6.10 8.31 3.85
N ILE A 45 -6.83 7.21 3.73
CA ILE A 45 -6.27 5.84 3.77
C ILE A 45 -5.66 5.49 2.42
N VAL A 46 -6.51 5.50 1.37
CA VAL A 46 -6.17 5.15 -0.01
C VAL A 46 -7.04 5.92 -1.01
N HIS A 47 -6.66 5.86 -2.27
CA HIS A 47 -7.36 6.39 -3.43
C HIS A 47 -7.54 7.91 -3.42
N GLY A 48 -6.74 8.65 -2.65
CA GLY A 48 -6.75 10.10 -2.68
C GLY A 48 -6.43 10.64 -4.08
N ILE A 49 -7.29 11.54 -4.59
CA ILE A 49 -7.15 12.10 -5.95
C ILE A 49 -6.21 13.30 -5.92
N PRO A 50 -5.12 13.30 -6.72
CA PRO A 50 -4.23 14.44 -6.87
C PRO A 50 -4.96 15.72 -7.31
N SER A 51 -4.65 16.83 -6.66
CA SER A 51 -5.36 18.11 -6.88
C SER A 51 -4.40 19.32 -6.73
N ASP A 52 -4.93 20.53 -6.56
CA ASP A 52 -4.18 21.72 -6.18
C ASP A 52 -3.88 21.80 -4.69
N ARG A 53 -4.26 20.78 -3.90
CA ARG A 53 -3.89 20.68 -2.49
C ARG A 53 -2.38 20.71 -2.37
N ARG A 54 -1.89 21.62 -1.51
CA ARG A 54 -0.46 21.77 -1.22
C ARG A 54 -0.10 21.02 0.05
N LEU A 55 0.98 20.27 -0.02
CA LEU A 55 1.55 19.60 1.13
C LEU A 55 2.00 20.61 2.19
N LYS A 56 1.81 20.27 3.45
CA LYS A 56 2.18 21.11 4.60
C LYS A 56 3.21 20.39 5.45
N GLU A 57 3.96 21.19 6.19
CA GLU A 57 4.82 20.66 7.26
C GLU A 57 4.00 19.82 8.23
N GLY A 58 4.48 18.63 8.55
CA GLY A 58 3.81 17.70 9.46
C GLY A 58 2.85 16.72 8.79
N ASP A 59 2.55 16.85 7.48
CA ASP A 59 1.70 15.88 6.78
C ASP A 59 2.39 14.52 6.66
N LEU A 60 1.59 13.44 6.75
CA LEU A 60 1.90 12.13 6.24
C LEU A 60 1.30 11.97 4.84
N VAL A 61 2.07 11.49 3.89
CA VAL A 61 1.62 11.33 2.50
C VAL A 61 1.86 9.88 2.06
N SER A 62 0.78 9.15 1.86
CA SER A 62 0.81 7.85 1.22
C SER A 62 0.77 8.02 -0.30
N LEU A 63 1.77 7.47 -0.95
CA LEU A 63 1.93 7.44 -2.41
C LEU A 63 1.77 6.00 -2.86
N ASP A 64 0.79 5.73 -3.68
CA ASP A 64 0.49 4.41 -4.20
C ASP A 64 0.48 4.47 -5.73
N PHE A 65 1.31 3.63 -6.35
CA PHE A 65 1.60 3.70 -7.78
C PHE A 65 1.73 2.34 -8.44
N GLY A 66 0.78 2.04 -9.30
CA GLY A 66 0.81 0.86 -10.16
C GLY A 66 1.32 1.17 -11.57
N VAL A 67 2.05 0.24 -12.16
CA VAL A 67 2.54 0.31 -13.54
C VAL A 67 2.32 -0.99 -14.29
N VAL A 68 2.22 -0.88 -15.63
CA VAL A 68 2.31 -2.02 -16.55
C VAL A 68 3.65 -1.96 -17.27
N TYR A 69 4.43 -3.03 -17.15
CA TYR A 69 5.69 -3.18 -17.87
C TYR A 69 5.82 -4.59 -18.44
N GLY A 70 6.14 -4.69 -19.72
CA GLY A 70 6.28 -6.00 -20.39
C GLY A 70 5.02 -6.87 -20.38
N GLY A 71 3.84 -6.28 -20.20
CA GLY A 71 2.56 -7.00 -20.13
C GLY A 71 2.21 -7.55 -18.73
N PHE A 72 2.95 -7.12 -17.69
CA PHE A 72 2.69 -7.44 -16.29
C PHE A 72 2.48 -6.17 -15.48
N TYR A 73 1.65 -6.28 -14.45
CA TYR A 73 1.41 -5.23 -13.47
C TYR A 73 2.39 -5.35 -12.31
N GLY A 74 2.84 -4.22 -11.80
CA GLY A 74 3.52 -4.08 -10.52
C GLY A 74 2.89 -2.95 -9.75
N ASP A 75 2.73 -3.12 -8.44
CA ASP A 75 2.07 -2.21 -7.54
C ASP A 75 2.88 -2.02 -6.27
N ALA A 76 2.96 -0.78 -5.78
CA ALA A 76 3.69 -0.45 -4.57
C ALA A 76 3.22 0.85 -3.94
N ALA A 77 3.19 0.90 -2.62
CA ALA A 77 2.87 2.09 -1.86
C ALA A 77 3.85 2.35 -0.73
N ILE A 78 4.05 3.62 -0.45
CA ILE A 78 4.87 4.08 0.69
C ILE A 78 4.25 5.33 1.32
N THR A 79 4.28 5.41 2.64
CA THR A 79 3.96 6.63 3.36
C THR A 79 5.26 7.37 3.71
N VAL A 80 5.30 8.65 3.40
CA VAL A 80 6.46 9.52 3.65
C VAL A 80 6.07 10.78 4.42
N PRO A 81 6.97 11.31 5.27
CA PRO A 81 6.71 12.54 6.00
C PRO A 81 6.95 13.79 5.13
N VAL A 82 6.26 14.87 5.44
CA VAL A 82 6.53 16.20 4.90
C VAL A 82 7.18 17.04 6.00
N GLY A 83 8.51 17.18 5.95
CA GLY A 83 9.28 17.87 6.99
C GLY A 83 9.27 17.16 8.33
N GLU A 84 9.11 17.90 9.43
CA GLU A 84 9.07 17.37 10.79
C GLU A 84 7.66 16.86 11.13
N ILE A 85 7.56 15.62 11.61
CA ILE A 85 6.31 14.97 12.00
C ILE A 85 6.29 14.61 13.49
N SER A 86 5.10 14.33 14.04
CA SER A 86 4.94 13.87 15.40
C SER A 86 5.57 12.49 15.60
N GLU A 87 5.86 12.15 16.86
CA GLU A 87 6.35 10.82 17.25
C GLU A 87 5.32 9.72 16.93
N GLU A 88 4.03 10.01 17.12
CA GLU A 88 2.95 9.10 16.75
C GLU A 88 2.94 8.82 15.24
N ALA A 89 3.06 9.86 14.41
CA ALA A 89 3.12 9.74 12.96
C ALA A 89 4.33 8.90 12.51
N ARG A 90 5.50 9.14 13.10
CA ARG A 90 6.70 8.35 12.83
C ARG A 90 6.51 6.88 13.18
N ARG A 91 5.99 6.62 14.38
CA ARG A 91 5.69 5.26 14.84
C ARG A 91 4.67 4.55 13.96
N LEU A 92 3.65 5.28 13.48
CA LEU A 92 2.63 4.74 12.58
C LEU A 92 3.27 4.26 11.27
N MET A 93 4.10 5.08 10.62
CA MET A 93 4.84 4.69 9.41
C MET A 93 5.73 3.46 9.62
N GLU A 94 6.52 3.47 10.70
CA GLU A 94 7.42 2.35 11.02
C GLU A 94 6.66 1.04 11.26
N VAL A 95 5.48 1.12 11.89
CA VAL A 95 4.63 -0.06 12.13
C VAL A 95 3.97 -0.55 10.84
N ALA A 96 3.55 0.34 9.93
CA ALA A 96 3.03 -0.07 8.62
C ALA A 96 4.07 -0.88 7.86
N GLU A 97 5.26 -0.34 7.68
CA GLU A 97 6.37 -1.03 7.03
C GLU A 97 6.72 -2.36 7.74
N LYS A 98 6.89 -2.33 9.05
CA LYS A 98 7.22 -3.51 9.84
C LYS A 98 6.15 -4.60 9.73
N SER A 99 4.87 -4.23 9.72
CA SER A 99 3.76 -5.17 9.59
C SER A 99 3.78 -5.88 8.24
N PHE A 100 4.15 -5.18 7.16
CA PHE A 100 4.38 -5.78 5.85
C PHE A 100 5.45 -6.89 5.94
N TYR A 101 6.62 -6.61 6.51
CA TYR A 101 7.68 -7.61 6.64
C TYR A 101 7.28 -8.79 7.53
N ARG A 102 6.46 -8.57 8.57
CA ARG A 102 5.90 -9.67 9.38
C ARG A 102 4.94 -10.54 8.59
N GLY A 103 4.12 -9.95 7.73
CA GLY A 103 3.31 -10.69 6.76
C GLY A 103 4.16 -11.47 5.77
N LEU A 104 5.19 -10.82 5.21
CA LEU A 104 6.11 -11.40 4.24
C LEU A 104 6.85 -12.64 4.80
N GLU A 105 7.22 -12.63 6.09
CA GLU A 105 7.80 -13.80 6.77
C GLU A 105 6.90 -15.05 6.71
N GLN A 106 5.59 -14.87 6.51
CA GLN A 106 4.61 -15.97 6.40
C GLN A 106 4.40 -16.42 4.95
N LEU A 107 4.93 -15.73 3.96
CA LEU A 107 4.85 -16.11 2.54
C LEU A 107 5.77 -17.31 2.27
N LYS A 108 5.34 -18.48 2.73
CA LYS A 108 6.06 -19.75 2.63
C LYS A 108 5.18 -20.82 2.01
N GLU A 109 5.77 -21.68 1.19
CA GLU A 109 5.03 -22.79 0.60
C GLU A 109 4.37 -23.67 1.68
N GLY A 110 3.07 -23.91 1.50
CA GLY A 110 2.26 -24.72 2.40
C GLY A 110 1.58 -23.97 3.55
N ASN A 111 2.01 -22.76 3.91
CA ASN A 111 1.26 -21.86 4.77
C ASN A 111 -0.07 -21.48 4.12
N HIS A 112 -1.02 -21.00 4.91
CA HIS A 112 -2.27 -20.47 4.40
C HIS A 112 -2.19 -18.96 4.20
N LEU A 113 -2.99 -18.42 3.30
CA LEU A 113 -3.03 -17.00 3.00
C LEU A 113 -3.24 -16.14 4.26
N SER A 114 -4.16 -16.56 5.14
CA SER A 114 -4.46 -15.83 6.36
C SER A 114 -3.34 -15.85 7.42
N ASP A 115 -2.28 -16.65 7.24
CA ASP A 115 -1.10 -16.54 8.09
C ASP A 115 -0.39 -15.20 7.88
N ILE A 116 -0.39 -14.69 6.63
CA ILE A 116 0.07 -13.33 6.29
C ILE A 116 -0.80 -12.30 7.02
N SER A 117 -2.11 -12.40 6.87
CA SER A 117 -3.09 -11.49 7.46
C SER A 117 -2.97 -11.41 8.98
N ALA A 118 -2.87 -12.56 9.64
CA ALA A 118 -2.74 -12.65 11.10
C ALA A 118 -1.42 -12.05 11.61
N ALA A 119 -0.33 -12.22 10.87
CA ALA A 119 0.98 -11.67 11.24
C ALA A 119 0.99 -10.13 11.12
N ILE A 120 0.38 -9.58 10.07
CA ILE A 120 0.17 -8.13 9.88
C ILE A 120 -0.64 -7.58 11.06
N GLN A 121 -1.82 -8.13 11.30
CA GLN A 121 -2.71 -7.69 12.38
C GLN A 121 -2.02 -7.73 13.75
N ALA A 122 -1.33 -8.81 14.07
CA ALA A 122 -0.65 -8.97 15.36
C ALA A 122 0.42 -7.90 15.60
N GLU A 123 1.19 -7.53 14.57
CA GLU A 123 2.21 -6.47 14.68
C GLU A 123 1.58 -5.10 14.87
N VAL A 124 0.52 -4.78 14.13
CA VAL A 124 -0.18 -3.49 14.18
C VAL A 124 -0.89 -3.32 15.53
N GLU A 125 -1.69 -4.30 15.96
CA GLU A 125 -2.45 -4.22 17.22
C GLU A 125 -1.53 -4.23 18.46
N LYS A 126 -0.40 -4.95 18.41
CA LYS A 126 0.63 -4.90 19.46
C LYS A 126 1.20 -3.49 19.63
N ALA A 127 1.27 -2.70 18.57
CA ALA A 127 1.70 -1.31 18.63
C ALA A 127 0.59 -0.34 19.11
N GLY A 128 -0.65 -0.82 19.30
CA GLY A 128 -1.80 -0.02 19.71
C GLY A 128 -2.51 0.69 18.55
N PHE A 129 -2.24 0.30 17.30
CA PHE A 129 -2.87 0.81 16.09
C PHE A 129 -3.93 -0.17 15.57
N SER A 130 -4.73 0.25 14.59
CA SER A 130 -5.77 -0.56 13.96
C SER A 130 -5.43 -0.89 12.52
N VAL A 131 -5.74 -2.12 12.06
CA VAL A 131 -5.70 -2.47 10.65
C VAL A 131 -7.00 -2.07 9.96
N ILE A 132 -6.90 -1.43 8.81
CA ILE A 132 -8.06 -1.14 7.94
C ILE A 132 -8.60 -2.46 7.40
N ARG A 133 -9.96 -2.58 7.34
CA ARG A 133 -10.66 -3.83 7.02
C ARG A 133 -11.40 -3.81 5.69
N ASP A 134 -11.69 -2.63 5.17
CA ASP A 134 -12.48 -2.42 3.96
C ASP A 134 -11.66 -2.58 2.67
N PHE A 135 -10.34 -2.47 2.78
CA PHE A 135 -9.38 -2.65 1.69
C PHE A 135 -8.45 -3.81 1.99
N VAL A 136 -8.04 -4.50 0.95
CA VAL A 136 -7.29 -5.76 1.05
C VAL A 136 -6.27 -5.86 -0.07
N GLY A 137 -5.16 -6.52 0.19
CA GLY A 137 -4.23 -6.93 -0.83
C GLY A 137 -4.81 -7.96 -1.80
N HIS A 138 -4.09 -8.24 -2.86
CA HIS A 138 -4.60 -9.05 -3.97
C HIS A 138 -3.50 -9.85 -4.69
N GLY A 139 -3.90 -10.82 -5.47
CA GLY A 139 -3.04 -11.37 -6.51
C GLY A 139 -2.76 -10.31 -7.56
N ILE A 140 -1.59 -10.35 -8.19
CA ILE A 140 -1.19 -9.39 -9.22
C ILE A 140 -0.37 -10.12 -10.29
N GLY A 141 -0.48 -9.70 -11.56
CA GLY A 141 0.24 -10.35 -12.64
C GLY A 141 -0.11 -9.80 -14.00
N ARG A 142 -0.97 -10.48 -14.73
CA ARG A 142 -1.44 -10.00 -16.05
C ARG A 142 -2.60 -9.00 -15.93
N GLU A 143 -3.23 -8.97 -14.75
CA GLU A 143 -4.21 -7.97 -14.36
C GLU A 143 -3.73 -7.28 -13.08
N LEU A 144 -4.21 -6.04 -12.84
CA LEU A 144 -3.89 -5.29 -11.63
C LEU A 144 -4.40 -6.03 -10.40
N HIS A 145 -5.67 -6.46 -10.44
CA HIS A 145 -6.29 -7.21 -9.37
C HIS A 145 -6.64 -8.63 -9.84
N GLU A 146 -5.91 -9.59 -9.33
CA GLU A 146 -6.16 -11.02 -9.50
C GLU A 146 -6.58 -11.66 -8.16
N GLY A 147 -7.12 -12.87 -8.20
CA GLY A 147 -7.26 -13.66 -6.97
C GLY A 147 -5.91 -14.19 -6.45
N PRO A 148 -5.78 -14.43 -5.15
CA PRO A 148 -6.78 -14.26 -4.10
C PRO A 148 -6.79 -12.83 -3.50
N GLN A 149 -7.86 -12.48 -2.76
CA GLN A 149 -7.84 -11.31 -1.86
C GLN A 149 -7.02 -11.62 -0.61
N ILE A 150 -6.28 -10.63 -0.11
CA ILE A 150 -5.36 -10.77 1.04
C ILE A 150 -5.74 -9.74 2.12
N PRO A 151 -6.69 -10.04 2.99
CA PRO A 151 -7.03 -9.13 4.09
C PRO A 151 -5.83 -8.88 5.01
N ASN A 152 -5.76 -7.67 5.57
CA ASN A 152 -4.73 -7.31 6.54
C ASN A 152 -5.05 -7.80 7.98
N PHE A 153 -6.10 -8.57 8.14
CA PHE A 153 -6.58 -9.13 9.41
C PHE A 153 -7.15 -10.53 9.20
N GLY A 154 -7.21 -11.31 10.25
CA GLY A 154 -7.84 -12.63 10.24
C GLY A 154 -7.20 -13.63 11.20
N GLN A 155 -7.79 -14.82 11.26
CA GLN A 155 -7.22 -15.93 12.03
C GLN A 155 -6.26 -16.74 11.16
N PRO A 156 -5.13 -17.22 11.68
CA PRO A 156 -4.19 -18.03 10.92
C PRO A 156 -4.79 -19.37 10.51
N GLY A 157 -4.23 -20.00 9.49
CA GLY A 157 -4.58 -21.34 9.04
C GLY A 157 -5.80 -21.41 8.11
N HIS A 158 -6.25 -20.30 7.55
CA HIS A 158 -7.41 -20.22 6.66
C HIS A 158 -7.05 -19.72 5.24
N GLY A 159 -7.99 -19.92 4.32
CA GLY A 159 -7.84 -19.52 2.92
C GLY A 159 -6.97 -20.50 2.11
N PRO A 160 -6.62 -20.15 0.88
CA PRO A 160 -5.81 -20.98 0.01
C PRO A 160 -4.40 -21.21 0.58
N LYS A 161 -3.83 -22.36 0.28
CA LYS A 161 -2.41 -22.61 0.58
C LYS A 161 -1.52 -21.83 -0.38
N LEU A 162 -0.51 -21.23 0.18
CA LEU A 162 0.54 -20.52 -0.57
C LEU A 162 1.35 -21.53 -1.37
N LYS A 163 1.63 -21.20 -2.63
CA LYS A 163 2.36 -22.03 -3.59
C LYS A 163 3.37 -21.21 -4.35
N LYS A 164 4.47 -21.84 -4.73
CA LYS A 164 5.44 -21.25 -5.66
C LYS A 164 4.76 -20.85 -6.96
N GLY A 165 5.20 -19.73 -7.51
CA GLY A 165 4.62 -19.07 -8.67
C GLY A 165 3.49 -18.08 -8.36
N MET A 166 3.06 -17.98 -7.11
CA MET A 166 2.12 -16.92 -6.70
C MET A 166 2.83 -15.56 -6.66
N THR A 167 2.18 -14.54 -7.22
CA THR A 167 2.54 -13.13 -7.14
C THR A 167 1.42 -12.37 -6.47
N LEU A 168 1.75 -11.60 -5.45
CA LEU A 168 0.80 -10.99 -4.53
C LEU A 168 1.18 -9.52 -4.28
N ALA A 169 0.20 -8.63 -4.22
CA ALA A 169 0.32 -7.32 -3.62
C ALA A 169 -0.06 -7.44 -2.13
N ILE A 170 0.90 -7.24 -1.26
CA ILE A 170 0.70 -7.24 0.20
C ILE A 170 0.78 -5.79 0.65
N GLU A 171 -0.33 -5.28 1.21
CA GLU A 171 -0.55 -3.84 1.36
C GLU A 171 -1.21 -3.48 2.70
N PRO A 172 -0.51 -3.60 3.83
CA PRO A 172 -1.06 -3.14 5.09
C PRO A 172 -1.40 -1.66 5.07
N MET A 173 -2.67 -1.37 5.30
CA MET A 173 -3.20 -0.06 5.59
C MET A 173 -3.58 -0.01 7.07
N ILE A 174 -3.05 0.96 7.80
CA ILE A 174 -3.23 1.06 9.25
C ILE A 174 -3.65 2.46 9.69
N ALA A 175 -4.34 2.55 10.80
CA ALA A 175 -4.82 3.81 11.38
C ALA A 175 -4.34 3.98 12.83
N ALA A 176 -4.02 5.22 13.21
CA ALA A 176 -3.68 5.56 14.61
C ALA A 176 -4.87 5.40 15.55
N GLY A 177 -6.09 5.57 15.06
CA GLY A 177 -7.34 5.39 15.77
C GLY A 177 -8.10 4.14 15.37
N HIS A 178 -9.39 4.31 15.02
CA HIS A 178 -10.28 3.20 14.70
C HIS A 178 -10.21 2.83 13.21
N TYR A 179 -10.53 1.58 12.87
CA TYR A 179 -10.45 1.05 11.50
C TYR A 179 -11.64 1.40 10.60
N GLU A 180 -12.68 2.06 11.11
CA GLU A 180 -13.87 2.39 10.30
C GLU A 180 -13.56 3.41 9.21
N VAL A 181 -14.11 3.16 8.02
CA VAL A 181 -13.85 3.92 6.80
C VAL A 181 -15.08 4.71 6.37
N VAL A 182 -14.84 5.86 5.73
CA VAL A 182 -15.85 6.65 5.01
C VAL A 182 -15.28 6.97 3.62
N ILE A 183 -16.08 6.79 2.58
CA ILE A 183 -15.73 7.25 1.23
C ILE A 183 -16.24 8.68 1.07
N LEU A 184 -15.39 9.57 0.56
CA LEU A 184 -15.74 10.96 0.33
C LEU A 184 -16.66 11.12 -0.89
N SER A 185 -17.19 12.33 -1.10
CA SER A 185 -18.13 12.66 -2.18
C SER A 185 -17.53 12.62 -3.59
N ASP A 186 -16.23 12.38 -3.71
CA ASP A 186 -15.54 12.12 -4.97
C ASP A 186 -15.65 10.65 -5.42
N ASP A 187 -16.32 9.82 -4.65
CA ASP A 187 -16.54 8.37 -4.85
C ASP A 187 -15.25 7.52 -4.83
N TRP A 188 -14.09 8.10 -4.45
CA TRP A 188 -12.79 7.45 -4.43
C TRP A 188 -12.07 7.53 -3.09
N THR A 189 -11.84 8.75 -2.61
CA THR A 189 -11.01 8.98 -1.44
C THR A 189 -11.60 8.32 -0.19
N ALA A 190 -10.90 7.34 0.35
CA ALA A 190 -11.25 6.66 1.59
C ALA A 190 -10.56 7.33 2.77
N VAL A 191 -11.31 7.68 3.80
CA VAL A 191 -10.79 8.32 5.02
C VAL A 191 -11.17 7.54 6.28
N THR A 192 -10.40 7.69 7.35
CA THR A 192 -10.81 7.19 8.67
C THR A 192 -12.02 7.97 9.17
N ARG A 193 -13.00 7.27 9.74
CA ARG A 193 -14.22 7.89 10.26
C ARG A 193 -13.93 8.85 11.42
N ASP A 194 -12.92 8.58 12.21
CA ASP A 194 -12.52 9.36 13.38
C ASP A 194 -11.50 10.46 13.07
N GLY A 195 -11.04 10.58 11.84
CA GLY A 195 -10.05 11.56 11.42
C GLY A 195 -8.63 11.25 11.89
N SER A 196 -8.36 10.03 12.33
CA SER A 196 -7.03 9.62 12.77
C SER A 196 -6.08 9.44 11.60
N LEU A 197 -4.77 9.65 11.85
CA LEU A 197 -3.71 9.46 10.87
C LEU A 197 -3.67 8.03 10.35
N THR A 198 -3.25 7.87 9.09
CA THR A 198 -3.08 6.59 8.44
C THR A 198 -1.68 6.42 7.86
N ALA A 199 -1.28 5.18 7.64
CA ALA A 199 -0.11 4.83 6.86
C ALA A 199 -0.42 3.61 6.00
N HIS A 200 0.14 3.61 4.79
CA HIS A 200 0.05 2.55 3.80
C HIS A 200 1.47 2.15 3.37
N PHE A 201 1.75 0.86 3.36
CA PHE A 201 3.01 0.31 2.85
C PHE A 201 2.71 -0.93 2.03
N GLU A 202 3.30 -1.02 0.84
CA GLU A 202 2.98 -2.09 -0.10
C GLU A 202 4.16 -2.45 -0.98
N HIS A 203 4.24 -3.74 -1.31
CA HIS A 203 5.01 -4.25 -2.43
C HIS A 203 4.30 -5.39 -3.15
N SER A 204 4.54 -5.48 -4.46
CA SER A 204 4.34 -6.72 -5.22
C SER A 204 5.46 -7.70 -4.88
N VAL A 205 5.08 -8.92 -4.49
CA VAL A 205 6.01 -9.97 -4.05
C VAL A 205 5.74 -11.29 -4.79
N ALA A 206 6.76 -12.11 -4.92
CA ALA A 206 6.65 -13.44 -5.53
C ALA A 206 7.15 -14.52 -4.58
N LEU A 207 6.45 -15.67 -4.53
CA LEU A 207 6.97 -16.89 -3.92
C LEU A 207 7.62 -17.74 -5.01
N THR A 208 8.95 -17.74 -5.07
CA THR A 208 9.74 -18.41 -6.10
C THR A 208 10.33 -19.75 -5.61
N GLU A 209 11.05 -20.45 -6.49
CA GLU A 209 11.82 -21.65 -6.10
C GLU A 209 12.95 -21.32 -5.14
N SER A 210 13.52 -20.12 -5.20
CA SER A 210 14.59 -19.65 -4.34
C SER A 210 14.12 -19.00 -3.04
N GLY A 211 12.80 -18.81 -2.88
CA GLY A 211 12.18 -18.15 -1.73
C GLY A 211 11.33 -16.96 -2.13
N VAL A 212 11.17 -16.02 -1.21
CA VAL A 212 10.38 -14.80 -1.43
C VAL A 212 11.23 -13.75 -2.13
N GLU A 213 10.66 -13.13 -3.16
CA GLU A 213 11.24 -11.99 -3.88
C GLU A 213 10.29 -10.79 -3.81
N ILE A 214 10.83 -9.61 -3.48
CA ILE A 214 10.08 -8.35 -3.54
C ILE A 214 10.33 -7.75 -4.93
N LEU A 215 9.31 -7.77 -5.79
CA LEU A 215 9.43 -7.40 -7.20
C LEU A 215 9.52 -5.88 -7.42
N THR A 216 9.01 -5.10 -6.49
CA THR A 216 8.95 -3.63 -6.55
C THR A 216 9.93 -2.94 -5.60
N ALA A 217 10.83 -3.69 -4.95
CA ALA A 217 11.89 -3.09 -4.15
C ALA A 217 12.95 -2.40 -5.02
N ASP A 218 13.46 -1.27 -4.58
CA ASP A 218 14.73 -0.70 -5.10
C ASP A 218 15.90 -1.59 -4.62
N ASP A 219 16.97 -1.68 -5.42
CA ASP A 219 18.20 -2.45 -5.08
C ASP A 219 18.80 -2.09 -3.69
N LYS A 220 18.36 -0.97 -3.11
CA LYS A 220 18.75 -0.48 -1.79
C LYS A 220 17.86 -0.98 -0.64
N ASP A 221 16.65 -1.44 -0.94
CA ASP A 221 15.63 -1.78 0.06
C ASP A 221 15.57 -3.28 0.37
N TRP A 222 16.19 -4.10 -0.48
CA TRP A 222 16.18 -5.54 -0.25
C TRP A 222 17.15 -5.90 0.90
N ARG A 223 16.58 -6.20 2.06
CA ARG A 223 17.33 -6.78 3.20
C ARG A 223 16.84 -8.22 3.39
N PRO A 224 17.72 -9.22 3.17
CA PRO A 224 17.35 -10.62 3.37
C PRO A 224 17.06 -10.93 4.85
#